data_f5f1e4ab43b12ba0925db2a553a2c211
#
_entry.id   f5f1e4ab43b12ba0925db2a553a2c211
#
_cell.length_a   1.000
_cell.length_b   1.000
_cell.length_c   1.000
_cell.angle_alpha   90.00
_cell.angle_beta   90.00
_cell.angle_gamma   90.00
#
_symmetry.space_group_name_H-M   'P 1'
#
loop_
_entity.id
_entity.type
_entity.pdbx_description
1 polymer ?
#
loop_
_entity_poly.entity_id
_entity_poly.type
_entity_poly.pdbx_seq_one_letter_code
_entity_poly.pdbx_strand_id
1 'polypeptide(L)'
;MENDNRLLLQLGSDASKRPSRLIVVGTQVIEQSLDIDFDLMVSDIAPIDLLLHRMGSLPRHHRGDNESNRPEPLRQARLFLTGVADWSADIPKFSKGIPNVYDRALLLRTVLALRQHGEGRPVEIHLPGDIAPLVRKVYENEVSVPESWSEDMGKAEKNLASKEESKKINAEKHLLKGVPRWSTYDVSELASNSYSEDGEIDRGKGRAAVRDSQESIEV
;
A
#
# COMPACT_ATOMS: atom_id res chain seq x y z
N MET A 1 -2.40 8.04 18.02
CA MET A 1 -3.56 8.84 18.50
C MET A 1 -3.24 10.33 18.70
N GLU A 2 -2.22 10.73 19.47
CA GLU A 2 -1.92 12.17 19.67
C GLU A 2 -1.39 12.86 18.41
N ASN A 3 -0.49 12.21 17.68
CA ASN A 3 0.04 12.71 16.42
C ASN A 3 -1.02 12.77 15.30
N ASP A 4 -1.94 11.83 15.26
CA ASP A 4 -3.01 11.78 14.24
C ASP A 4 -3.99 12.94 14.44
N ASN A 5 -4.38 13.20 15.70
CA ASN A 5 -5.21 14.35 16.05
C ASN A 5 -4.53 15.69 15.69
N ARG A 6 -3.22 15.79 15.90
CA ARG A 6 -2.45 16.97 15.54
C ARG A 6 -2.43 17.20 14.04
N LEU A 7 -2.20 16.13 13.24
CA LEU A 7 -2.24 16.22 11.77
C LEU A 7 -3.63 16.62 11.27
N LEU A 8 -4.69 16.01 11.81
CA LEU A 8 -6.08 16.37 11.48
C LEU A 8 -6.40 17.83 11.78
N LEU A 9 -5.92 18.35 12.91
CA LEU A 9 -6.12 19.76 13.28
C LEU A 9 -5.38 20.72 12.34
N GLN A 10 -4.21 20.34 11.83
CA GLN A 10 -3.37 21.18 10.98
C GLN A 10 -3.66 21.05 9.50
N LEU A 11 -4.03 19.86 9.05
CA LEU A 11 -4.18 19.51 7.62
C LEU A 11 -5.60 19.09 7.25
N GLY A 12 -6.55 19.10 8.17
CA GLY A 12 -7.94 18.78 7.90
C GLY A 12 -8.67 19.87 7.12
N SER A 13 -9.99 19.78 7.09
CA SER A 13 -10.87 20.70 6.33
C SER A 13 -10.83 22.15 6.85
N ASP A 14 -10.50 22.38 8.13
CA ASP A 14 -10.41 23.72 8.73
C ASP A 14 -9.11 24.44 8.32
N ALA A 15 -9.21 25.28 7.27
CA ALA A 15 -8.08 26.04 6.76
C ALA A 15 -7.50 27.05 7.75
N SER A 16 -8.28 27.49 8.78
CA SER A 16 -7.84 28.51 9.73
C SER A 16 -6.68 28.03 10.62
N LYS A 17 -6.55 26.72 10.80
CA LYS A 17 -5.50 26.09 11.62
C LYS A 17 -4.30 25.63 10.81
N ARG A 18 -4.36 25.78 9.48
CA ARG A 18 -3.30 25.33 8.60
C ARG A 18 -2.06 26.19 8.73
N PRO A 19 -0.88 25.62 9.02
CA PRO A 19 0.35 26.39 9.07
C PRO A 19 0.76 26.84 7.66
N SER A 20 1.47 27.97 7.58
CA SER A 20 1.98 28.50 6.30
C SER A 20 2.98 27.56 5.61
N ARG A 21 3.71 26.77 6.39
CA ARG A 21 4.63 25.73 5.90
C ARG A 21 4.63 24.56 6.88
N LEU A 22 4.48 23.36 6.33
CA LEU A 22 4.59 22.11 7.09
C LEU A 22 5.15 21.03 6.18
N ILE A 23 6.14 20.32 6.67
CA ILE A 23 6.64 19.11 6.02
C ILE A 23 6.30 17.94 6.94
N VAL A 24 5.58 16.97 6.40
CA VAL A 24 5.24 15.73 7.10
C VAL A 24 6.06 14.62 6.46
N VAL A 25 6.82 13.91 7.27
CA VAL A 25 7.55 12.71 6.85
C VAL A 25 6.92 11.54 7.57
N GLY A 26 6.52 10.55 6.82
CA GLY A 26 5.87 9.38 7.37
C GLY A 26 6.01 8.16 6.49
N THR A 27 5.73 7.02 7.08
CA THR A 27 5.66 5.73 6.42
C THR A 27 4.21 5.39 6.09
N GLN A 28 3.88 4.12 5.93
CA GLN A 28 2.51 3.61 5.71
C GLN A 28 1.47 4.05 6.76
N VAL A 29 1.92 4.56 7.91
CA VAL A 29 1.02 5.09 8.96
C VAL A 29 0.17 6.27 8.45
N ILE A 30 0.69 7.06 7.49
CA ILE A 30 -0.05 8.17 6.87
C ILE A 30 -1.17 7.66 5.94
N GLU A 31 -1.12 6.41 5.52
CA GLU A 31 -2.16 5.77 4.69
C GLU A 31 -3.43 5.40 5.47
N GLN A 32 -3.39 5.50 6.80
CA GLN A 32 -4.59 5.30 7.61
C GLN A 32 -5.55 6.45 7.35
N SER A 33 -6.71 6.17 6.80
CA SER A 33 -7.90 6.97 6.49
C SER A 33 -8.06 8.31 7.23
N LEU A 34 -7.02 9.12 7.30
CA LEU A 34 -7.06 10.45 7.87
C LEU A 34 -7.63 11.42 6.83
N ASP A 35 -8.56 12.26 7.26
CA ASP A 35 -9.12 13.33 6.41
C ASP A 35 -8.15 14.52 6.34
N ILE A 36 -6.98 14.27 5.76
CA ILE A 36 -5.90 15.24 5.60
C ILE A 36 -5.76 15.66 4.14
N ASP A 37 -5.30 16.89 3.97
CA ASP A 37 -5.20 17.57 2.69
C ASP A 37 -3.78 18.11 2.50
N PHE A 38 -3.05 17.49 1.58
CA PHE A 38 -1.72 17.92 1.21
C PHE A 38 -1.75 18.78 -0.06
N ASP A 39 -0.85 19.76 -0.15
CA ASP A 39 -0.66 20.57 -1.36
C ASP A 39 0.24 19.87 -2.38
N LEU A 40 1.19 19.07 -1.89
CA LEU A 40 2.19 18.36 -2.66
C LEU A 40 2.58 17.09 -1.93
N MET A 41 2.85 16.03 -2.67
CA MET A 41 3.35 14.79 -2.10
C MET A 41 4.55 14.27 -2.89
N VAL A 42 5.54 13.78 -2.17
CA VAL A 42 6.64 12.96 -2.71
C VAL A 42 6.51 11.59 -2.07
N SER A 43 6.47 10.56 -2.87
CA SER A 43 6.24 9.19 -2.39
C SER A 43 7.14 8.20 -3.12
N ASP A 44 7.62 7.21 -2.42
CA ASP A 44 8.21 6.06 -3.07
C ASP A 44 7.16 5.29 -3.86
N ILE A 45 7.63 4.62 -4.92
CA ILE A 45 6.79 3.72 -5.71
C ILE A 45 6.20 2.63 -4.81
N ALA A 46 4.94 2.35 -5.00
CA ALA A 46 4.16 1.36 -4.26
C ALA A 46 3.18 0.67 -5.21
N PRO A 47 2.49 -0.40 -4.82
CA PRO A 47 1.37 -0.93 -5.56
C PRO A 47 0.34 0.15 -5.90
N ILE A 48 -0.33 0.01 -7.05
CA ILE A 48 -1.17 1.08 -7.63
C ILE A 48 -2.29 1.56 -6.71
N ASP A 49 -2.90 0.65 -5.95
CA ASP A 49 -3.96 0.95 -4.99
C ASP A 49 -3.49 1.91 -3.89
N LEU A 50 -2.28 1.71 -3.38
CA LEU A 50 -1.67 2.58 -2.39
C LEU A 50 -1.31 3.96 -2.99
N LEU A 51 -0.81 3.99 -4.23
CA LEU A 51 -0.54 5.26 -4.91
C LEU A 51 -1.83 6.05 -5.12
N LEU A 52 -2.90 5.41 -5.59
CA LEU A 52 -4.21 6.04 -5.77
C LEU A 52 -4.80 6.52 -4.45
N HIS A 53 -4.64 5.76 -3.37
CA HIS A 53 -5.05 6.17 -2.04
C HIS A 53 -4.29 7.42 -1.56
N ARG A 54 -2.95 7.46 -1.76
CA ARG A 54 -2.13 8.65 -1.46
C ARG A 54 -2.57 9.86 -2.29
N MET A 55 -2.85 9.67 -3.58
CA MET A 55 -3.35 10.72 -4.48
C MET A 55 -4.69 11.28 -4.01
N GLY A 56 -5.54 10.46 -3.38
CA GLY A 56 -6.81 10.90 -2.79
C GLY A 56 -6.68 11.94 -1.67
N SER A 57 -5.46 12.20 -1.19
CA SER A 57 -5.15 13.26 -0.22
C SER A 57 -4.58 14.52 -0.89
N LEU A 58 -4.64 14.64 -2.24
CA LEU A 58 -4.05 15.70 -3.05
C LEU A 58 -5.03 16.31 -4.06
N PRO A 59 -5.34 17.56 -4.01
CA PRO A 59 -5.86 18.31 -2.88
C PRO A 59 -7.24 17.77 -2.52
N ARG A 60 -7.47 17.48 -1.27
CA ARG A 60 -8.73 16.85 -0.82
C ARG A 60 -9.84 17.83 -0.53
N HIS A 61 -9.49 19.02 -0.04
CA HIS A 61 -10.44 20.06 0.32
C HIS A 61 -10.26 21.29 -0.56
N HIS A 62 -11.38 21.85 -1.04
CA HIS A 62 -11.36 23.10 -1.77
C HIS A 62 -10.89 24.26 -0.90
N ARG A 63 -9.97 25.07 -1.43
CA ARG A 63 -9.38 26.22 -0.73
C ARG A 63 -9.55 27.50 -1.54
N GLY A 64 -10.73 28.09 -1.39
CA GLY A 64 -11.17 29.25 -2.18
C GLY A 64 -11.58 28.90 -3.60
N ASP A 65 -12.08 29.88 -4.33
CA ASP A 65 -12.48 29.68 -5.72
C ASP A 65 -11.25 29.31 -6.57
N ASN A 66 -11.35 28.21 -7.32
CA ASN A 66 -10.26 27.70 -8.14
C ASN A 66 -8.93 27.52 -7.38
N GLU A 67 -9.01 27.08 -6.13
CA GLU A 67 -7.84 26.86 -5.25
C GLU A 67 -7.01 28.15 -5.01
N SER A 68 -7.66 29.31 -5.05
CA SER A 68 -7.00 30.64 -4.94
C SER A 68 -6.24 30.83 -3.62
N ASN A 69 -6.64 30.16 -2.56
CA ASN A 69 -5.97 30.21 -1.25
C ASN A 69 -4.74 29.27 -1.16
N ARG A 70 -4.43 28.52 -2.24
CA ARG A 70 -3.17 27.79 -2.37
C ARG A 70 -2.15 28.62 -3.14
N PRO A 71 -0.85 28.51 -2.85
CA PRO A 71 0.19 29.05 -3.71
C PRO A 71 0.00 28.58 -5.16
N GLU A 72 0.19 29.47 -6.12
CA GLU A 72 -0.06 29.17 -7.54
C GLU A 72 0.57 27.85 -8.03
N PRO A 73 1.84 27.52 -7.70
CA PRO A 73 2.46 26.26 -8.13
C PRO A 73 1.83 25.00 -7.50
N LEU A 74 1.01 25.18 -6.44
CA LEU A 74 0.42 24.09 -5.65
C LEU A 74 -1.10 23.97 -5.84
N ARG A 75 -1.68 24.72 -6.76
CA ARG A 75 -3.11 24.65 -7.08
C ARG A 75 -3.49 23.38 -7.83
N GLN A 76 -2.53 22.80 -8.55
CA GLN A 76 -2.69 21.52 -9.24
C GLN A 76 -2.13 20.40 -8.38
N ALA A 77 -2.92 19.35 -8.17
CA ALA A 77 -2.47 18.14 -7.49
C ALA A 77 -1.24 17.53 -8.16
N ARG A 78 -0.18 17.28 -7.39
CA ARG A 78 1.06 16.67 -7.90
C ARG A 78 1.60 15.66 -6.92
N LEU A 79 1.77 14.43 -7.40
CA LEU A 79 2.50 13.36 -6.72
C LEU A 79 3.81 13.12 -7.47
N PHE A 80 4.95 13.31 -6.80
CA PHE A 80 6.25 12.94 -7.33
C PHE A 80 6.62 11.53 -6.86
N LEU A 81 6.89 10.64 -7.81
CA LEU A 81 7.29 9.28 -7.49
C LEU A 81 8.80 9.17 -7.45
N THR A 82 9.30 8.61 -6.37
CA THR A 82 10.70 8.24 -6.12
C THR A 82 10.83 6.72 -5.98
N GLY A 83 12.01 6.25 -5.62
CA GLY A 83 12.20 4.82 -5.38
C GLY A 83 12.48 3.98 -6.63
N VAL A 84 12.49 4.59 -7.81
CA VAL A 84 12.98 4.00 -9.05
C VAL A 84 14.27 4.71 -9.44
N ALA A 85 15.36 3.97 -9.55
CA ALA A 85 16.69 4.55 -9.79
C ALA A 85 16.80 5.22 -11.16
N ASP A 86 16.14 4.65 -12.18
CA ASP A 86 16.11 5.19 -13.53
C ASP A 86 14.77 4.86 -14.19
N TRP A 87 13.97 5.91 -14.41
CA TRP A 87 12.69 5.83 -15.10
C TRP A 87 12.80 5.65 -16.61
N SER A 88 13.98 5.96 -17.20
CA SER A 88 14.26 5.78 -18.62
C SER A 88 14.75 4.38 -18.96
N ALA A 89 15.20 3.63 -17.95
CA ALA A 89 15.60 2.23 -18.14
C ALA A 89 14.41 1.39 -18.63
N ASP A 90 14.70 0.44 -19.48
CA ASP A 90 13.68 -0.51 -19.96
C ASP A 90 13.03 -1.20 -18.75
N ILE A 91 13.78 -1.99 -17.99
CA ILE A 91 13.30 -2.63 -16.77
C ILE A 91 13.64 -1.74 -15.56
N PRO A 92 12.65 -1.34 -14.73
CA PRO A 92 12.89 -0.46 -13.60
C PRO A 92 13.73 -1.15 -12.52
N LYS A 93 14.71 -0.41 -11.99
CA LYS A 93 15.47 -0.81 -10.83
C LYS A 93 14.93 -0.08 -9.61
N PHE A 94 14.34 -0.83 -8.69
CA PHE A 94 13.82 -0.25 -7.45
C PHE A 94 14.93 0.00 -6.43
N SER A 95 14.81 1.05 -5.63
CA SER A 95 15.71 1.35 -4.52
C SER A 95 15.71 0.22 -3.50
N LYS A 96 16.84 0.05 -2.80
CA LYS A 96 16.97 -0.97 -1.74
C LYS A 96 15.88 -0.74 -0.68
N GLY A 97 15.21 -1.81 -0.28
CA GLY A 97 14.14 -1.77 0.72
C GLY A 97 12.74 -1.82 0.12
N ILE A 98 12.45 -1.17 -1.00
CA ILE A 98 11.11 -1.19 -1.60
C ILE A 98 10.64 -2.62 -1.91
N PRO A 99 11.45 -3.49 -2.55
CA PRO A 99 11.06 -4.88 -2.78
C PRO A 99 10.94 -5.75 -1.51
N ASN A 100 11.40 -5.25 -0.36
CA ASN A 100 11.20 -5.94 0.92
C ASN A 100 9.82 -5.63 1.51
N VAL A 101 9.26 -4.46 1.18
CA VAL A 101 7.95 -4.01 1.65
C VAL A 101 6.84 -4.46 0.71
N TYR A 102 7.08 -4.38 -0.60
CA TYR A 102 6.08 -4.67 -1.62
C TYR A 102 6.54 -5.78 -2.57
N ASP A 103 5.62 -6.58 -3.06
CA ASP A 103 5.93 -7.63 -4.01
C ASP A 103 6.38 -7.05 -5.36
N ARG A 104 7.52 -7.56 -5.83
CA ARG A 104 8.15 -7.08 -7.07
C ARG A 104 7.20 -7.16 -8.28
N ALA A 105 6.37 -8.19 -8.37
CA ALA A 105 5.41 -8.34 -9.46
C ALA A 105 4.42 -7.17 -9.48
N LEU A 106 3.84 -6.81 -8.34
CA LEU A 106 2.92 -5.69 -8.22
C LEU A 106 3.59 -4.35 -8.56
N LEU A 107 4.85 -4.15 -8.13
CA LEU A 107 5.62 -2.95 -8.48
C LEU A 107 5.88 -2.86 -9.99
N LEU A 108 6.29 -3.97 -10.64
CA LEU A 108 6.52 -4.01 -12.08
C LEU A 108 5.23 -3.73 -12.86
N ARG A 109 4.12 -4.38 -12.47
CA ARG A 109 2.81 -4.15 -13.07
C ARG A 109 2.34 -2.70 -12.87
N THR A 110 2.59 -2.11 -11.69
CA THR A 110 2.27 -0.70 -11.43
C THR A 110 3.04 0.22 -12.37
N VAL A 111 4.35 0.02 -12.54
CA VAL A 111 5.14 0.83 -13.48
C VAL A 111 4.63 0.68 -14.91
N LEU A 112 4.30 -0.55 -15.35
CA LEU A 112 3.73 -0.78 -16.69
C LEU A 112 2.36 -0.10 -16.84
N ALA A 113 1.48 -0.24 -15.84
CA ALA A 113 0.17 0.39 -15.86
C ALA A 113 0.27 1.91 -15.98
N LEU A 114 1.16 2.54 -15.23
CA LEU A 114 1.41 3.98 -15.30
C LEU A 114 2.01 4.40 -16.66
N ARG A 115 2.95 3.62 -17.21
CA ARG A 115 3.53 3.87 -18.55
C ARG A 115 2.49 3.75 -19.68
N GLN A 116 1.51 2.87 -19.50
CA GLN A 116 0.46 2.59 -20.50
C GLN A 116 -0.81 3.42 -20.29
N HIS A 117 -0.93 4.15 -19.17
CA HIS A 117 -2.10 4.95 -18.86
C HIS A 117 -2.11 6.28 -19.62
N GLY A 118 -0.95 6.88 -19.84
CA GLY A 118 -0.84 8.16 -20.52
C GLY A 118 0.36 8.20 -21.47
N GLU A 119 0.23 9.02 -22.51
CA GLU A 119 1.32 9.33 -23.43
C GLU A 119 2.21 10.41 -22.82
N GLY A 120 3.45 10.07 -22.51
CA GLY A 120 4.44 11.03 -22.02
C GLY A 120 4.52 11.18 -20.51
N ARG A 121 5.17 12.26 -20.06
CA ARG A 121 5.34 12.60 -18.64
C ARG A 121 5.10 14.11 -18.46
N PRO A 122 4.34 14.55 -17.46
CA PRO A 122 3.72 13.78 -16.37
C PRO A 122 2.55 12.89 -16.84
N VAL A 123 2.29 11.81 -16.08
CA VAL A 123 1.09 10.98 -16.28
C VAL A 123 -0.08 11.65 -15.58
N GLU A 124 -1.15 11.91 -16.29
CA GLU A 124 -2.37 12.47 -15.73
C GLU A 124 -3.31 11.35 -15.27
N ILE A 125 -3.81 11.44 -14.06
CA ILE A 125 -4.73 10.46 -13.45
C ILE A 125 -5.95 11.22 -12.92
N HIS A 126 -7.14 10.83 -13.37
CA HIS A 126 -8.41 11.45 -13.00
C HIS A 126 -9.15 10.61 -11.96
N LEU A 127 -9.17 11.10 -10.72
CA LEU A 127 -9.89 10.44 -9.65
C LEU A 127 -11.36 10.94 -9.61
N PRO A 128 -12.35 10.08 -9.38
CA PRO A 128 -12.25 8.64 -9.11
C PRO A 128 -12.24 7.74 -10.37
N GLY A 129 -12.35 8.29 -11.57
CA GLY A 129 -12.58 7.53 -12.81
C GLY A 129 -11.52 6.47 -13.12
N ASP A 130 -10.25 6.79 -12.87
CA ASP A 130 -9.13 5.91 -13.21
C ASP A 130 -8.82 4.88 -12.13
N ILE A 131 -9.49 4.92 -10.96
CA ILE A 131 -9.22 3.98 -9.86
C ILE A 131 -9.45 2.53 -10.32
N ALA A 132 -10.67 2.22 -10.72
CA ALA A 132 -11.03 0.85 -11.09
C ALA A 132 -10.23 0.32 -12.30
N PRO A 133 -10.04 1.09 -13.39
CA PRO A 133 -9.22 0.65 -14.52
C PRO A 133 -7.78 0.36 -14.13
N LEU A 134 -7.13 1.23 -13.36
CA LEU A 134 -5.73 1.04 -12.96
C LEU A 134 -5.55 -0.12 -11.98
N VAL A 135 -6.43 -0.25 -10.99
CA VAL A 135 -6.40 -1.37 -10.05
C VAL A 135 -6.58 -2.69 -10.80
N ARG A 136 -7.56 -2.78 -11.70
CA ARG A 136 -7.79 -3.97 -12.52
C ARG A 136 -6.57 -4.33 -13.35
N LYS A 137 -5.99 -3.36 -14.07
CA LYS A 137 -4.77 -3.59 -14.85
C LYS A 137 -3.66 -4.27 -14.04
N VAL A 138 -3.44 -3.84 -12.81
CA VAL A 138 -2.35 -4.35 -11.97
C VAL A 138 -2.70 -5.69 -11.31
N TYR A 139 -3.89 -5.81 -10.72
CA TYR A 139 -4.26 -6.99 -9.93
C TYR A 139 -4.83 -8.14 -10.77
N GLU A 140 -5.55 -7.85 -11.85
CA GLU A 140 -6.01 -8.87 -12.81
C GLU A 140 -4.96 -9.18 -13.90
N ASN A 141 -3.77 -8.58 -13.79
CA ASN A 141 -2.64 -8.78 -14.71
C ASN A 141 -2.97 -8.45 -16.17
N GLU A 142 -3.71 -7.36 -16.38
CA GLU A 142 -4.11 -6.88 -17.72
C GLU A 142 -3.06 -5.93 -18.35
N VAL A 143 -1.85 -5.86 -17.79
CA VAL A 143 -0.77 -5.05 -18.33
C VAL A 143 -0.13 -5.75 -19.53
N SER A 144 0.16 -4.99 -20.58
CA SER A 144 0.97 -5.50 -21.70
C SER A 144 2.43 -5.55 -21.26
N VAL A 145 2.97 -6.76 -21.13
CA VAL A 145 4.36 -6.99 -20.70
C VAL A 145 5.28 -7.00 -21.94
N PRO A 146 6.26 -6.10 -22.04
CA PRO A 146 7.26 -6.15 -23.10
C PRO A 146 8.06 -7.46 -23.06
N GLU A 147 8.51 -7.94 -24.22
CA GLU A 147 9.29 -9.18 -24.32
C GLU A 147 10.56 -9.12 -23.47
N SER A 148 11.23 -7.96 -23.44
CA SER A 148 12.41 -7.71 -22.61
C SER A 148 12.17 -7.87 -21.10
N TRP A 149 10.93 -7.76 -20.63
CA TRP A 149 10.56 -7.92 -19.21
C TRP A 149 10.11 -9.34 -18.85
N SER A 150 9.88 -10.21 -19.84
CA SER A 150 9.22 -11.50 -19.66
C SER A 150 9.92 -12.39 -18.64
N GLU A 151 11.24 -12.41 -18.62
CA GLU A 151 12.02 -13.21 -17.66
C GLU A 151 11.90 -12.67 -16.24
N ASP A 152 12.09 -11.37 -16.05
CA ASP A 152 12.01 -10.69 -14.74
C ASP A 152 10.59 -10.75 -14.18
N MET A 153 9.60 -10.50 -15.02
CA MET A 153 8.19 -10.59 -14.64
C MET A 153 7.82 -12.02 -14.24
N GLY A 154 8.22 -13.01 -15.03
CA GLY A 154 7.94 -14.41 -14.74
C GLY A 154 8.56 -14.89 -13.43
N LYS A 155 9.77 -14.44 -13.09
CA LYS A 155 10.39 -14.70 -11.78
C LYS A 155 9.61 -14.03 -10.65
N ALA A 156 9.22 -12.78 -10.83
CA ALA A 156 8.47 -12.02 -9.83
C ALA A 156 7.08 -12.62 -9.58
N GLU A 157 6.38 -13.04 -10.62
CA GLU A 157 5.05 -13.68 -10.51
C GLU A 157 5.11 -15.04 -9.81
N LYS A 158 6.10 -15.86 -10.10
CA LYS A 158 6.30 -17.12 -9.38
C LYS A 158 6.53 -16.90 -7.89
N ASN A 159 7.30 -15.88 -7.53
CA ASN A 159 7.53 -15.53 -6.13
C ASN A 159 6.24 -15.04 -5.47
N LEU A 160 5.44 -14.21 -6.15
CA LEU A 160 4.15 -13.74 -5.64
C LEU A 160 3.21 -14.93 -5.41
N ALA A 161 3.03 -15.80 -6.38
CA ALA A 161 2.17 -16.98 -6.27
C ALA A 161 2.60 -17.91 -5.12
N SER A 162 3.91 -18.15 -4.95
CA SER A 162 4.44 -18.95 -3.85
C SER A 162 4.15 -18.33 -2.48
N LYS A 163 4.25 -17.01 -2.36
CA LYS A 163 3.89 -16.29 -1.11
C LYS A 163 2.40 -16.37 -0.83
N GLU A 164 1.56 -16.20 -1.83
CA GLU A 164 0.10 -16.30 -1.69
C GLU A 164 -0.33 -17.70 -1.25
N GLU A 165 0.24 -18.74 -1.88
CA GLU A 165 -0.03 -20.13 -1.48
C GLU A 165 0.42 -20.40 -0.03
N SER A 166 1.60 -19.92 0.35
CA SER A 166 2.10 -20.03 1.73
C SER A 166 1.18 -19.32 2.73
N LYS A 167 0.68 -18.12 2.38
CA LYS A 167 -0.30 -17.40 3.21
C LYS A 167 -1.60 -18.16 3.33
N LYS A 168 -2.10 -18.75 2.24
CA LYS A 168 -3.31 -19.57 2.23
C LYS A 168 -3.18 -20.81 3.12
N ILE A 169 -2.10 -21.57 2.95
CA ILE A 169 -1.81 -22.74 3.79
C ILE A 169 -1.73 -22.35 5.26
N ASN A 170 -1.09 -21.23 5.58
CA ASN A 170 -1.01 -20.77 6.97
C ASN A 170 -2.38 -20.33 7.50
N ALA A 171 -3.19 -19.63 6.69
CA ALA A 171 -4.55 -19.25 7.08
C ALA A 171 -5.43 -20.48 7.35
N GLU A 172 -5.33 -21.51 6.52
CA GLU A 172 -6.09 -22.78 6.69
C GLU A 172 -5.76 -23.49 8.01
N LYS A 173 -4.50 -23.41 8.49
CA LYS A 173 -4.10 -23.95 9.79
C LYS A 173 -4.77 -23.26 10.98
N HIS A 174 -5.20 -22.00 10.81
CA HIS A 174 -5.85 -21.21 11.85
C HIS A 174 -7.37 -21.13 11.69
N LEU A 175 -7.93 -21.79 10.66
CA LEU A 175 -9.37 -21.91 10.54
C LEU A 175 -9.91 -22.82 11.64
N LEU A 176 -10.81 -22.31 12.45
CA LEU A 176 -11.59 -23.13 13.38
C LEU A 176 -12.42 -24.11 12.54
N LYS A 177 -12.20 -25.41 12.75
CA LYS A 177 -13.07 -26.43 12.16
C LYS A 177 -14.49 -26.14 12.62
N GLY A 178 -15.43 -26.08 11.67
CA GLY A 178 -16.84 -25.77 11.98
C GLY A 178 -17.35 -26.60 13.12
N VAL A 179 -17.89 -25.94 14.14
CA VAL A 179 -18.49 -26.63 15.31
C VAL A 179 -19.70 -27.41 14.81
N PRO A 180 -19.73 -28.75 14.93
CA PRO A 180 -20.90 -29.50 14.59
C PRO A 180 -22.05 -29.02 15.48
N ARG A 181 -23.19 -28.68 14.89
CA ARG A 181 -24.39 -28.36 15.65
C ARG A 181 -24.68 -29.54 16.59
N TRP A 182 -24.66 -29.31 17.91
CA TRP A 182 -25.07 -30.27 18.96
C TRP A 182 -24.05 -31.35 19.38
N SER A 183 -22.78 -31.23 19.22
CA SER A 183 -21.82 -32.09 19.93
C SER A 183 -21.22 -31.36 21.12
N THR A 184 -21.06 -32.05 22.25
CA THR A 184 -20.23 -31.60 23.36
C THR A 184 -18.81 -31.41 22.84
N TYR A 185 -18.41 -30.17 22.68
CA TYR A 185 -17.07 -29.83 22.22
C TYR A 185 -16.08 -30.09 23.35
N ASP A 186 -15.18 -31.03 23.12
CA ASP A 186 -14.05 -31.19 24.01
C ASP A 186 -13.03 -30.09 23.70
N VAL A 187 -12.95 -29.08 24.56
CA VAL A 187 -12.05 -27.94 24.43
C VAL A 187 -10.59 -28.39 24.46
N SER A 188 -10.30 -29.60 24.95
CA SER A 188 -8.96 -30.20 24.95
C SER A 188 -8.44 -30.50 23.54
N GLU A 189 -9.33 -30.83 22.59
CA GLU A 189 -8.94 -31.01 21.18
C GLU A 189 -8.52 -29.70 20.47
N LEU A 190 -9.06 -28.56 20.87
CA LEU A 190 -8.65 -27.27 20.35
C LEU A 190 -7.28 -26.86 20.91
N ALA A 191 -6.95 -27.27 22.12
CA ALA A 191 -5.67 -26.99 22.76
C ALA A 191 -4.56 -27.92 22.26
N SER A 192 -4.87 -29.15 21.87
CA SER A 192 -3.86 -30.15 21.44
C SER A 192 -3.17 -29.81 20.11
N ASN A 193 -3.79 -28.98 19.27
CA ASN A 193 -3.18 -28.51 18.03
C ASN A 193 -2.20 -27.32 18.23
N SER A 194 -2.06 -26.81 19.46
CA SER A 194 -1.17 -25.68 19.78
C SER A 194 0.10 -26.07 20.53
N TYR A 195 0.29 -27.37 20.84
CA TYR A 195 1.48 -27.86 21.52
C TYR A 195 2.29 -28.76 20.59
N SER A 196 3.58 -28.51 20.48
CA SER A 196 4.54 -29.48 19.96
C SER A 196 4.71 -30.62 20.95
N GLU A 197 5.06 -31.82 20.48
CA GLU A 197 5.26 -33.01 21.33
C GLU A 197 6.26 -32.82 22.49
N ASP A 198 7.06 -31.77 22.46
CA ASP A 198 8.07 -31.42 23.47
C ASP A 198 7.56 -30.48 24.58
N GLY A 199 6.27 -30.17 24.62
CA GLY A 199 5.67 -29.38 25.73
C GLY A 199 6.06 -27.89 25.78
N GLU A 200 6.83 -27.39 24.84
CA GLU A 200 7.12 -25.97 24.73
C GLU A 200 6.03 -25.25 23.98
N ILE A 201 5.48 -24.20 24.60
CA ILE A 201 4.54 -23.27 23.94
C ILE A 201 5.32 -22.51 22.88
N ASP A 202 5.15 -22.86 21.61
CA ASP A 202 5.66 -22.07 20.50
C ASP A 202 4.89 -20.75 20.41
N ARG A 203 5.38 -19.73 21.13
CA ARG A 203 4.81 -18.38 21.14
C ARG A 203 4.88 -17.67 19.78
N GLY A 204 5.53 -18.28 18.77
CA GLY A 204 5.67 -17.73 17.43
C GLY A 204 4.55 -18.08 16.46
N LYS A 205 3.85 -19.20 16.70
CA LYS A 205 2.85 -19.72 15.74
C LYS A 205 1.40 -19.28 15.99
N GLY A 206 1.12 -18.71 17.15
CA GLY A 206 -0.23 -18.25 17.53
C GLY A 206 -0.57 -16.79 17.21
N ARG A 207 0.34 -16.05 16.63
CA ARG A 207 0.02 -14.71 16.14
C ARG A 207 -0.57 -14.85 14.75
N ALA A 208 -1.89 -14.69 14.66
CA ALA A 208 -2.51 -14.38 13.38
C ALA A 208 -1.65 -13.32 12.70
N ALA A 209 -1.23 -13.57 11.47
CA ALA A 209 -0.49 -12.61 10.65
C ALA A 209 -1.43 -11.45 10.26
N VAL A 210 -1.90 -10.73 11.28
CA VAL A 210 -2.53 -9.44 11.15
C VAL A 210 -1.40 -8.43 11.26
N ARG A 211 -0.81 -8.11 10.12
CA ARG A 211 0.24 -7.12 9.90
C ARG A 211 1.58 -7.39 10.60
N ASP A 212 2.51 -7.88 9.84
CA ASP A 212 3.95 -7.68 10.00
C ASP A 212 4.30 -6.18 9.83
N SER A 213 3.87 -5.33 10.76
CA SER A 213 4.19 -3.91 10.75
C SER A 213 4.15 -3.29 12.14
N GLN A 214 4.62 -4.03 13.13
CA GLN A 214 5.00 -3.45 14.40
C GLN A 214 6.45 -3.83 14.75
N GLU A 215 7.40 -3.38 13.93
CA GLU A 215 8.69 -3.01 14.49
C GLU A 215 8.51 -1.64 15.13
N SER A 216 8.48 -1.63 16.45
CA SER A 216 8.57 -0.45 17.28
C SER A 216 9.87 0.28 16.93
N ILE A 217 9.76 1.47 16.36
CA ILE A 217 10.85 2.42 16.30
C ILE A 217 10.93 3.03 17.70
N GLU A 218 11.92 2.62 18.48
CA GLU A 218 12.40 3.40 19.61
C GLU A 218 13.03 4.70 19.07
N VAL A 219 12.55 5.81 19.58
CA VAL A 219 13.10 7.17 19.34
C VAL A 219 14.22 7.40 20.33
#